data_7803ca26524e8eef7f889f6f69c8eae2
#
_entry.id   7803ca26524e8eef7f889f6f69c8eae2
#
_cell.length_a   1.000
_cell.length_b   1.000
_cell.length_c   1.000
_cell.angle_alpha   90.00
_cell.angle_beta   90.00
_cell.angle_gamma   90.00
#
_symmetry.space_group_name_H-M   'P 1'
#
loop_
_entity.id
_entity.type
_entity.pdbx_description
1 polymer ?
#
loop_
_entity_poly.entity_id
_entity_poly.type
_entity_poly.pdbx_seq_one_letter_code
_entity_poly.pdbx_strand_id
1 'polypeptide(L)'
;ELSKHFTDIKEIPYNDILADTYFYEKNENINFFLKKLKKYKINYFEKFKENMLNKNYNNEEIMIIGSLIEKEGLDYYDKKNISSVIFNRLKINMRLQIDASVLFAITDGEYNLNRKLNLSDLKFKHPFNTYVNYGLPPKPIAYVGTKTIDLIYENYKSDFLFYFFDNSLKKHIFSNDFENHKKRLNEYRNQK
;
A
#
# COMPACT_ATOMS: atom_id res chain seq x y z
N GLU A 1 1.08 16.67 -10.88
CA GLU A 1 0.33 17.76 -11.55
C GLU A 1 0.22 19.02 -10.68
N LEU A 2 -0.01 18.91 -9.37
CA LEU A 2 -0.08 20.08 -8.47
C LEU A 2 1.18 20.95 -8.55
N SER A 3 2.37 20.35 -8.62
CA SER A 3 3.63 21.09 -8.72
C SER A 3 3.78 21.91 -10.02
N LYS A 4 3.01 21.62 -11.08
CA LYS A 4 2.99 22.40 -12.32
C LYS A 4 2.22 23.72 -12.18
N HIS A 5 1.26 23.74 -11.24
CA HIS A 5 0.40 24.91 -11.03
C HIS A 5 0.80 25.74 -9.80
N PHE A 6 1.54 25.12 -8.88
CA PHE A 6 1.96 25.75 -7.62
C PHE A 6 3.47 25.54 -7.45
N THR A 7 4.24 26.52 -7.87
CA THR A 7 5.72 26.49 -7.90
C THR A 7 6.37 26.33 -6.52
N ASP A 8 5.62 26.61 -5.46
CA ASP A 8 6.12 26.60 -4.08
C ASP A 8 5.91 25.25 -3.36
N ILE A 9 5.30 24.25 -4.03
CA ILE A 9 5.13 22.91 -3.46
C ILE A 9 6.34 22.05 -3.83
N LYS A 10 7.21 21.80 -2.85
CA LYS A 10 8.31 20.83 -3.02
C LYS A 10 7.80 19.39 -2.94
N GLU A 11 6.97 19.08 -1.94
CA GLU A 11 6.41 17.75 -1.72
C GLU A 11 5.18 17.81 -0.81
N ILE A 12 4.17 16.99 -1.11
CA ILE A 12 3.03 16.77 -0.20
C ILE A 12 3.22 15.37 0.40
N PRO A 13 3.31 15.24 1.74
CA PRO A 13 3.45 13.94 2.37
C PRO A 13 2.30 12.99 2.03
N TYR A 14 2.62 11.73 1.74
CA TYR A 14 1.61 10.70 1.37
C TYR A 14 0.50 10.53 2.39
N ASN A 15 0.78 10.83 3.67
CA ASN A 15 -0.21 10.74 4.73
C ASN A 15 -1.14 11.94 4.80
N ASP A 16 -0.87 13.04 4.10
CA ASP A 16 -1.63 14.29 4.28
C ASP A 16 -2.92 14.35 3.47
N ILE A 17 -2.98 13.67 2.33
CA ILE A 17 -4.11 13.71 1.42
C ILE A 17 -4.50 12.33 0.92
N LEU A 18 -5.73 12.18 0.40
CA LEU A 18 -6.16 11.01 -0.37
C LEU A 18 -5.90 11.24 -1.85
N ALA A 19 -5.61 10.18 -2.60
CA ALA A 19 -5.58 10.23 -4.06
C ALA A 19 -7.02 10.28 -4.59
N ASP A 20 -7.41 11.45 -5.09
CA ASP A 20 -8.73 11.70 -5.65
C ASP A 20 -8.64 12.83 -6.69
N THR A 21 -9.75 13.17 -7.35
CA THR A 21 -9.85 14.32 -8.23
C THR A 21 -10.31 15.53 -7.43
N TYR A 22 -9.50 16.59 -7.46
CA TYR A 22 -9.78 17.83 -6.74
C TYR A 22 -9.92 19.00 -7.70
N PHE A 23 -10.91 19.86 -7.44
CA PHE A 23 -11.09 21.11 -8.15
C PHE A 23 -10.52 22.27 -7.33
N TYR A 24 -9.79 23.17 -8.00
CA TYR A 24 -9.23 24.39 -7.42
C TYR A 24 -9.52 25.58 -8.31
N GLU A 25 -9.56 26.79 -7.72
CA GLU A 25 -9.73 28.03 -8.46
C GLU A 25 -8.39 28.56 -8.95
N LYS A 26 -8.36 29.18 -10.14
CA LYS A 26 -7.12 29.66 -10.79
C LYS A 26 -6.21 30.50 -9.89
N ASN A 27 -6.78 31.26 -8.97
CA ASN A 27 -6.06 32.16 -8.06
C ASN A 27 -6.13 31.70 -6.60
N GLU A 28 -6.49 30.43 -6.35
CA GLU A 28 -6.59 29.91 -4.99
C GLU A 28 -5.22 29.83 -4.34
N ASN A 29 -5.12 30.30 -3.09
CA ASN A 29 -3.90 30.18 -2.31
C ASN A 29 -3.61 28.70 -2.00
N ILE A 30 -2.38 28.26 -2.31
CA ILE A 30 -1.98 26.85 -2.15
C ILE A 30 -2.15 26.32 -0.73
N ASN A 31 -1.82 27.11 0.30
CA ASN A 31 -1.96 26.67 1.68
C ASN A 31 -3.44 26.49 2.07
N PHE A 32 -4.33 27.31 1.50
CA PHE A 32 -5.76 27.14 1.68
C PHE A 32 -6.26 25.88 0.98
N PHE A 33 -5.82 25.64 -0.26
CA PHE A 33 -6.14 24.42 -0.98
C PHE A 33 -5.66 23.16 -0.24
N LEU A 34 -4.40 23.12 0.23
CA LEU A 34 -3.88 21.99 1.01
C LEU A 34 -4.67 21.76 2.31
N LYS A 35 -5.12 22.82 2.99
CA LYS A 35 -6.02 22.69 4.14
C LYS A 35 -7.36 22.05 3.76
N LYS A 36 -7.93 22.38 2.58
CA LYS A 36 -9.14 21.72 2.06
C LYS A 36 -8.91 20.23 1.86
N LEU A 37 -7.78 19.84 1.26
CA LEU A 37 -7.44 18.42 1.01
C LEU A 37 -7.28 17.64 2.33
N LYS A 38 -6.57 18.20 3.31
CA LYS A 38 -6.44 17.59 4.64
C LYS A 38 -7.79 17.47 5.35
N LYS A 39 -8.64 18.49 5.28
CA LYS A 39 -10.00 18.44 5.82
C LYS A 39 -10.85 17.39 5.13
N TYR A 40 -10.75 17.27 3.79
CA TYR A 40 -11.43 16.23 3.03
C TYR A 40 -11.03 14.83 3.53
N LYS A 41 -9.72 14.56 3.70
CA LYS A 41 -9.25 13.29 4.27
C LYS A 41 -9.84 13.02 5.65
N ILE A 42 -9.79 13.99 6.57
CA ILE A 42 -10.35 13.84 7.93
C ILE A 42 -11.84 13.48 7.85
N ASN A 43 -12.61 14.25 7.09
CA ASN A 43 -14.05 14.01 6.93
C ASN A 43 -14.34 12.65 6.25
N TYR A 44 -13.44 12.18 5.39
CA TYR A 44 -13.59 10.88 4.74
C TYR A 44 -13.49 9.75 5.78
N PHE A 45 -12.53 9.82 6.67
CA PHE A 45 -12.35 8.83 7.73
C PHE A 45 -13.46 8.85 8.78
N GLU A 46 -14.16 9.97 8.99
CA GLU A 46 -15.33 10.03 9.88
C GLU A 46 -16.45 9.06 9.49
N LYS A 47 -16.57 8.70 8.20
CA LYS A 47 -17.51 7.67 7.73
C LYS A 47 -17.30 6.31 8.39
N PHE A 48 -16.08 6.04 8.85
CA PHE A 48 -15.67 4.74 9.36
C PHE A 48 -15.40 4.74 10.87
N LYS A 49 -15.67 5.85 11.59
CA LYS A 49 -15.32 5.99 13.01
C LYS A 49 -15.84 4.85 13.91
N GLU A 50 -17.00 4.27 13.59
CA GLU A 50 -17.60 3.15 14.30
C GLU A 50 -17.16 1.78 13.75
N ASN A 51 -16.29 1.73 12.76
CA ASN A 51 -15.84 0.48 12.18
C ASN A 51 -14.94 -0.30 13.16
N MET A 52 -15.13 -1.62 13.21
CA MET A 52 -14.40 -2.51 14.11
C MET A 52 -12.89 -2.52 13.90
N LEU A 53 -12.42 -2.19 12.69
CA LEU A 53 -10.98 -2.06 12.41
C LEU A 53 -10.31 -0.96 13.25
N ASN A 54 -11.03 0.12 13.56
CA ASN A 54 -10.50 1.24 14.35
C ASN A 54 -10.20 0.87 15.81
N LYS A 55 -10.59 -0.31 16.27
CA LYS A 55 -10.16 -0.86 17.57
C LYS A 55 -8.70 -1.32 17.57
N ASN A 56 -8.17 -1.67 16.40
CA ASN A 56 -6.83 -2.24 16.26
C ASN A 56 -5.88 -1.37 15.43
N TYR A 57 -6.42 -0.50 14.57
CA TYR A 57 -5.65 0.33 13.64
C TYR A 57 -6.18 1.76 13.63
N ASN A 58 -5.30 2.74 13.80
CA ASN A 58 -5.64 4.15 13.63
C ASN A 58 -5.63 4.55 12.14
N ASN A 59 -6.08 5.77 11.84
CA ASN A 59 -6.18 6.26 10.47
C ASN A 59 -4.82 6.32 9.74
N GLU A 60 -3.72 6.56 10.47
CA GLU A 60 -2.37 6.58 9.88
C GLU A 60 -1.94 5.18 9.48
N GLU A 61 -2.19 4.18 10.33
CA GLU A 61 -1.92 2.77 10.02
C GLU A 61 -2.77 2.28 8.83
N ILE A 62 -4.03 2.70 8.74
CA ILE A 62 -4.88 2.43 7.57
C ILE A 62 -4.29 3.06 6.30
N MET A 63 -3.76 4.29 6.37
CA MET A 63 -3.05 4.91 5.24
C MET A 63 -1.78 4.14 4.86
N ILE A 64 -1.02 3.62 5.82
CA ILE A 64 0.15 2.79 5.55
C ILE A 64 -0.26 1.51 4.84
N ILE A 65 -1.25 0.78 5.38
CA ILE A 65 -1.80 -0.45 4.77
C ILE A 65 -2.29 -0.15 3.35
N GLY A 66 -3.07 0.92 3.19
CA GLY A 66 -3.57 1.35 1.89
C GLY A 66 -2.47 1.60 0.87
N SER A 67 -1.37 2.24 1.29
CA SER A 67 -0.24 2.53 0.40
C SER A 67 0.49 1.27 -0.08
N LEU A 68 0.56 0.22 0.75
CA LEU A 68 1.09 -1.08 0.36
C LEU A 68 0.17 -1.75 -0.67
N ILE A 69 -1.14 -1.72 -0.43
CA ILE A 69 -2.15 -2.28 -1.34
C ILE A 69 -2.14 -1.56 -2.69
N GLU A 70 -1.99 -0.22 -2.71
CA GLU A 70 -1.91 0.57 -3.96
C GLU A 70 -0.71 0.18 -4.83
N LYS A 71 0.39 -0.20 -4.21
CA LYS A 71 1.63 -0.58 -4.92
C LYS A 71 1.65 -2.02 -5.41
N GLU A 72 0.86 -2.91 -4.80
CA GLU A 72 0.83 -4.34 -5.11
C GLU A 72 -0.38 -4.72 -5.98
N GLY A 73 -1.56 -4.17 -5.68
CA GLY A 73 -2.82 -4.63 -6.24
C GLY A 73 -3.11 -4.12 -7.64
N LEU A 74 -3.68 -5.00 -8.48
CA LEU A 74 -4.02 -4.72 -9.87
C LEU A 74 -5.42 -4.12 -10.02
N ASP A 75 -6.40 -4.77 -9.42
CA ASP A 75 -7.81 -4.40 -9.47
C ASP A 75 -8.47 -4.51 -8.08
N TYR A 76 -9.76 -4.28 -8.00
CA TYR A 76 -10.52 -4.34 -6.76
C TYR A 76 -10.42 -5.70 -6.05
N TYR A 77 -10.61 -6.81 -6.79
CA TYR A 77 -10.61 -8.16 -6.20
C TYR A 77 -9.21 -8.58 -5.76
N ASP A 78 -8.22 -8.21 -6.53
CA ASP A 78 -6.82 -8.45 -6.21
C ASP A 78 -6.40 -7.68 -4.95
N LYS A 79 -6.69 -6.37 -4.89
CA LYS A 79 -6.46 -5.51 -3.73
C LYS A 79 -7.16 -6.04 -2.47
N LYS A 80 -8.37 -6.59 -2.62
CA LYS A 80 -9.15 -7.20 -1.54
C LYS A 80 -8.45 -8.42 -0.94
N ASN A 81 -7.93 -9.30 -1.78
CA ASN A 81 -7.17 -10.47 -1.34
C ASN A 81 -5.83 -10.06 -0.70
N ILE A 82 -5.09 -9.12 -1.30
CA ILE A 82 -3.84 -8.58 -0.73
C ILE A 82 -4.09 -7.95 0.63
N SER A 83 -5.16 -7.15 0.78
CA SER A 83 -5.57 -6.58 2.07
C SER A 83 -5.74 -7.67 3.12
N SER A 84 -6.43 -8.75 2.79
CA SER A 84 -6.63 -9.87 3.70
C SER A 84 -5.31 -10.56 4.09
N VAL A 85 -4.37 -10.75 3.13
CA VAL A 85 -3.02 -11.28 3.43
C VAL A 85 -2.27 -10.37 4.41
N ILE A 86 -2.30 -9.05 4.20
CA ILE A 86 -1.63 -8.09 5.08
C ILE A 86 -2.19 -8.22 6.50
N PHE A 87 -3.51 -8.19 6.69
CA PHE A 87 -4.13 -8.33 8.01
C PHE A 87 -3.86 -9.69 8.66
N ASN A 88 -3.90 -10.78 7.89
CA ASN A 88 -3.59 -12.10 8.39
C ASN A 88 -2.15 -12.20 8.90
N ARG A 89 -1.18 -11.68 8.14
CA ARG A 89 0.24 -11.65 8.54
C ARG A 89 0.45 -10.77 9.78
N LEU A 90 -0.14 -9.59 9.84
CA LEU A 90 -0.07 -8.71 11.02
C LEU A 90 -0.62 -9.41 12.26
N LYS A 91 -1.77 -10.09 12.14
CA LYS A 91 -2.43 -10.81 13.26
C LYS A 91 -1.55 -11.90 13.88
N ILE A 92 -0.75 -12.59 13.06
CA ILE A 92 0.13 -13.68 13.54
C ILE A 92 1.59 -13.23 13.71
N ASN A 93 1.85 -11.92 13.69
CA ASN A 93 3.19 -11.33 13.77
C ASN A 93 4.16 -11.92 12.72
N MET A 94 3.68 -12.06 11.47
CA MET A 94 4.47 -12.48 10.33
C MET A 94 4.96 -11.26 9.55
N ARG A 95 6.19 -11.28 9.04
CA ARG A 95 6.73 -10.20 8.19
C ARG A 95 5.88 -10.03 6.94
N LEU A 96 5.62 -8.78 6.53
CA LEU A 96 4.79 -8.51 5.35
C LEU A 96 5.47 -8.91 4.03
N GLN A 97 6.79 -8.77 3.93
CA GLN A 97 7.59 -9.18 2.77
C GLN A 97 7.04 -8.65 1.44
N ILE A 98 6.80 -7.34 1.39
CA ILE A 98 6.25 -6.62 0.24
C ILE A 98 7.39 -5.94 -0.51
N ASP A 99 7.58 -6.30 -1.78
CA ASP A 99 8.66 -5.80 -2.64
C ASP A 99 8.63 -4.28 -2.80
N ALA A 100 7.44 -3.69 -2.91
CA ALA A 100 7.27 -2.24 -3.02
C ALA A 100 7.86 -1.48 -1.82
N SER A 101 7.83 -2.05 -0.62
CA SER A 101 8.44 -1.48 0.58
C SER A 101 9.97 -1.47 0.51
N VAL A 102 10.57 -2.46 -0.15
CA VAL A 102 12.02 -2.53 -0.39
C VAL A 102 12.42 -1.53 -1.46
N LEU A 103 11.65 -1.44 -2.55
CA LEU A 103 11.87 -0.43 -3.59
C LEU A 103 11.85 0.97 -2.97
N PHE A 104 10.85 1.26 -2.14
CA PHE A 104 10.78 2.55 -1.44
C PHE A 104 11.98 2.75 -0.51
N ALA A 105 12.40 1.74 0.24
CA ALA A 105 13.56 1.81 1.13
C ALA A 105 14.88 2.15 0.39
N ILE A 106 15.01 1.76 -0.87
CA ILE A 106 16.20 2.01 -1.70
C ILE A 106 16.12 3.38 -2.40
N THR A 107 14.91 3.79 -2.84
CA THR A 107 14.72 4.93 -3.74
C THR A 107 14.15 6.16 -3.06
N ASP A 108 13.68 6.01 -1.81
CA ASP A 108 12.87 7.00 -1.07
C ASP A 108 11.63 7.50 -1.84
N GLY A 109 11.20 6.71 -2.83
CA GLY A 109 10.10 7.05 -3.75
C GLY A 109 10.45 8.07 -4.84
N GLU A 110 11.71 8.54 -4.91
CA GLU A 110 12.15 9.62 -5.82
C GLU A 110 12.39 9.14 -7.25
N TYR A 111 12.76 7.88 -7.45
CA TYR A 111 13.07 7.33 -8.77
C TYR A 111 12.67 5.86 -8.92
N ASN A 112 12.55 5.41 -10.16
CA ASN A 112 12.32 4.00 -10.46
C ASN A 112 13.64 3.24 -10.56
N LEU A 113 13.71 2.09 -9.88
CA LEU A 113 14.86 1.21 -10.00
C LEU A 113 14.89 0.56 -11.39
N ASN A 114 15.97 0.76 -12.16
CA ASN A 114 16.10 0.25 -13.55
C ASN A 114 16.45 -1.24 -13.61
N ARG A 115 16.28 -1.98 -12.53
CA ARG A 115 16.50 -3.42 -12.42
C ARG A 115 15.49 -4.06 -11.47
N LYS A 116 15.37 -5.37 -11.54
CA LYS A 116 14.60 -6.14 -10.54
C LYS A 116 15.34 -6.16 -9.19
N LEU A 117 14.57 -6.32 -8.12
CA LEU A 117 15.14 -6.59 -6.80
C LEU A 117 15.92 -7.91 -6.80
N ASN A 118 17.02 -7.91 -6.09
CA ASN A 118 17.85 -9.11 -5.86
C ASN A 118 17.85 -9.49 -4.37
N LEU A 119 18.46 -10.63 -4.03
CA LEU A 119 18.48 -11.13 -2.66
C LEU A 119 19.21 -10.22 -1.65
N SER A 120 20.17 -9.40 -2.11
CA SER A 120 20.84 -8.42 -1.24
C SER A 120 19.94 -7.25 -0.89
N ASP A 121 19.10 -6.81 -1.86
CA ASP A 121 18.11 -5.76 -1.63
C ASP A 121 17.11 -6.17 -0.55
N LEU A 122 16.63 -7.42 -0.57
CA LEU A 122 15.71 -7.94 0.44
C LEU A 122 16.30 -7.97 1.86
N LYS A 123 17.64 -7.97 1.98
CA LYS A 123 18.35 -7.92 3.26
C LYS A 123 18.77 -6.51 3.68
N PHE A 124 18.48 -5.50 2.87
CA PHE A 124 18.84 -4.11 3.16
C PHE A 124 18.19 -3.64 4.46
N LYS A 125 19.02 -3.24 5.43
CA LYS A 125 18.55 -2.78 6.75
C LYS A 125 18.01 -1.36 6.63
N HIS A 126 16.70 -1.23 6.54
CA HIS A 126 16.01 0.05 6.47
C HIS A 126 14.64 -0.07 7.16
N PRO A 127 14.13 0.99 7.86
CA PRO A 127 12.84 0.93 8.56
C PRO A 127 11.65 0.54 7.67
N PHE A 128 11.67 0.92 6.40
CA PHE A 128 10.60 0.58 5.45
C PHE A 128 10.68 -0.85 4.92
N ASN A 129 11.81 -1.56 5.03
CA ASN A 129 11.95 -2.90 4.47
C ASN A 129 11.18 -3.95 5.29
N THR A 130 10.05 -4.38 4.79
CA THR A 130 9.17 -5.37 5.43
C THR A 130 9.65 -6.82 5.32
N TYR A 131 10.80 -7.09 4.68
CA TYR A 131 11.50 -8.38 4.73
C TYR A 131 12.36 -8.55 5.98
N VAL A 132 12.84 -7.45 6.55
CA VAL A 132 13.70 -7.49 7.74
C VAL A 132 13.00 -7.00 9.01
N ASN A 133 11.97 -6.17 8.88
CA ASN A 133 11.19 -5.65 9.99
C ASN A 133 9.82 -6.35 10.07
N TYR A 134 9.30 -6.46 11.30
CA TYR A 134 7.93 -6.89 11.58
C TYR A 134 6.98 -5.69 11.62
N GLY A 135 5.69 -5.95 11.37
CA GLY A 135 4.67 -4.91 11.42
C GLY A 135 4.65 -4.01 10.18
N LEU A 136 4.05 -2.84 10.35
CA LEU A 136 3.92 -1.84 9.30
C LEU A 136 5.19 -1.00 9.15
N PRO A 137 5.50 -0.51 7.94
CA PRO A 137 6.53 0.51 7.76
C PRO A 137 6.14 1.82 8.49
N PRO A 138 7.10 2.73 8.74
CA PRO A 138 6.85 3.91 9.59
C PRO A 138 5.89 4.94 8.98
N LYS A 139 5.73 4.96 7.65
CA LYS A 139 4.87 5.91 6.92
C LYS A 139 4.33 5.26 5.65
N PRO A 140 3.28 5.83 5.02
CA PRO A 140 2.83 5.41 3.69
C PRO A 140 3.95 5.55 2.64
N ILE A 141 3.98 4.62 1.67
CA ILE A 141 4.93 4.59 0.56
C ILE A 141 4.33 5.09 -0.77
N ALA A 142 3.05 5.44 -0.76
CA ALA A 142 2.32 6.01 -1.89
C ALA A 142 1.08 6.76 -1.40
N TYR A 143 0.49 7.58 -2.27
CA TYR A 143 -0.85 8.12 -2.05
C TYR A 143 -1.89 7.01 -2.12
N VAL A 144 -2.93 7.13 -1.28
CA VAL A 144 -4.00 6.14 -1.15
C VAL A 144 -5.31 6.71 -1.68
N GLY A 145 -5.93 5.97 -2.58
CA GLY A 145 -7.25 6.33 -3.14
C GLY A 145 -8.40 6.02 -2.18
N THR A 146 -9.48 6.79 -2.30
CA THR A 146 -10.70 6.60 -1.51
C THR A 146 -11.27 5.19 -1.65
N LYS A 147 -11.25 4.63 -2.86
CA LYS A 147 -11.70 3.24 -3.12
C LYS A 147 -10.89 2.19 -2.36
N THR A 148 -9.59 2.42 -2.17
CA THR A 148 -8.74 1.51 -1.38
C THR A 148 -9.03 1.64 0.11
N ILE A 149 -9.34 2.85 0.61
CA ILE A 149 -9.81 3.02 1.98
C ILE A 149 -11.15 2.27 2.20
N ASP A 150 -12.12 2.45 1.30
CA ASP A 150 -13.41 1.75 1.38
C ASP A 150 -13.21 0.23 1.42
N LEU A 151 -12.38 -0.31 0.52
CA LEU A 151 -12.02 -1.72 0.43
C LEU A 151 -11.41 -2.27 1.75
N ILE A 152 -10.51 -1.50 2.37
CA ILE A 152 -9.90 -1.88 3.65
C ILE A 152 -10.99 -2.00 4.73
N TYR A 153 -11.89 -1.03 4.81
CA TYR A 153 -12.97 -1.01 5.80
C TYR A 153 -14.08 -2.03 5.54
N GLU A 154 -14.19 -2.62 4.35
CA GLU A 154 -14.98 -3.82 4.12
C GLU A 154 -14.48 -5.00 4.95
N ASN A 155 -13.23 -4.97 5.38
CA ASN A 155 -12.61 -5.95 6.26
C ASN A 155 -12.80 -7.40 5.79
N TYR A 156 -12.56 -7.60 4.48
CA TYR A 156 -12.69 -8.91 3.85
C TYR A 156 -11.79 -9.94 4.52
N LYS A 157 -12.30 -11.14 4.75
CA LYS A 157 -11.59 -12.24 5.38
C LYS A 157 -11.32 -13.36 4.38
N SER A 158 -10.09 -13.82 4.38
CA SER A 158 -9.66 -15.07 3.74
C SER A 158 -8.64 -15.75 4.65
N ASP A 159 -8.24 -16.98 4.31
CA ASP A 159 -7.15 -17.69 4.99
C ASP A 159 -5.81 -17.53 4.28
N PHE A 160 -5.72 -16.63 3.30
CA PHE A 160 -4.49 -16.43 2.54
C PHE A 160 -3.39 -15.79 3.38
N LEU A 161 -2.17 -16.37 3.26
CA LEU A 161 -0.94 -15.88 3.88
C LEU A 161 0.14 -15.55 2.86
N PHE A 162 0.04 -16.10 1.63
CA PHE A 162 1.06 -15.99 0.59
C PHE A 162 0.42 -15.61 -0.74
N TYR A 163 1.17 -14.86 -1.55
CA TYR A 163 0.85 -14.62 -2.95
C TYR A 163 2.11 -14.42 -3.79
N PHE A 164 2.00 -14.61 -5.09
CA PHE A 164 3.00 -14.21 -6.08
C PHE A 164 2.30 -13.82 -7.39
N PHE A 165 2.95 -12.97 -8.17
CA PHE A 165 2.40 -12.55 -9.46
C PHE A 165 2.78 -13.54 -10.57
N ASP A 166 1.78 -14.10 -11.22
CA ASP A 166 1.94 -14.94 -12.40
C ASP A 166 1.89 -14.08 -13.67
N ASN A 167 3.04 -13.93 -14.34
CA ASN A 167 3.15 -13.11 -15.54
C ASN A 167 2.41 -13.70 -16.76
N SER A 168 2.19 -15.00 -16.80
CA SER A 168 1.46 -15.67 -17.90
C SER A 168 -0.04 -15.44 -17.77
N LEU A 169 -0.55 -15.52 -16.56
CA LEU A 169 -1.96 -15.31 -16.24
C LEU A 169 -2.31 -13.83 -15.95
N LYS A 170 -1.30 -12.95 -15.81
CA LYS A 170 -1.46 -11.53 -15.46
C LYS A 170 -2.27 -11.31 -14.18
N LYS A 171 -2.09 -12.17 -13.18
CA LYS A 171 -2.81 -12.10 -11.90
C LYS A 171 -1.96 -12.60 -10.74
N HIS A 172 -2.34 -12.27 -9.53
CA HIS A 172 -1.77 -12.87 -8.33
C HIS A 172 -2.39 -14.24 -8.05
N ILE A 173 -1.54 -15.16 -7.58
CA ILE A 173 -1.91 -16.52 -7.14
C ILE A 173 -1.76 -16.54 -5.62
N PHE A 174 -2.87 -16.76 -4.91
CA PHE A 174 -2.93 -16.75 -3.46
C PHE A 174 -2.87 -18.15 -2.87
N SER A 175 -2.28 -18.30 -1.68
CA SER A 175 -2.18 -19.56 -0.94
C SER A 175 -2.31 -19.32 0.56
N ASN A 176 -2.90 -20.27 1.28
CA ASN A 176 -3.12 -20.23 2.71
C ASN A 176 -1.93 -20.74 3.54
N ASP A 177 -1.05 -21.57 2.96
CA ASP A 177 0.13 -22.11 3.61
C ASP A 177 1.36 -22.08 2.68
N PHE A 178 2.54 -22.28 3.28
CA PHE A 178 3.81 -22.20 2.57
C PHE A 178 4.04 -23.37 1.60
N GLU A 179 3.56 -24.56 1.91
CA GLU A 179 3.77 -25.75 1.05
C GLU A 179 2.97 -25.59 -0.25
N ASN A 180 1.72 -25.17 -0.17
CA ASN A 180 0.90 -24.86 -1.34
C ASN A 180 1.49 -23.69 -2.14
N HIS A 181 1.99 -22.65 -1.47
CA HIS A 181 2.66 -21.53 -2.12
C HIS A 181 3.89 -22.00 -2.91
N LYS A 182 4.77 -22.78 -2.28
CA LYS A 182 6.00 -23.34 -2.88
C LYS A 182 5.69 -24.24 -4.08
N LYS A 183 4.67 -25.12 -3.94
CA LYS A 183 4.22 -25.99 -5.02
C LYS A 183 3.78 -25.17 -6.24
N ARG A 184 2.86 -24.22 -6.08
CA ARG A 184 2.35 -23.35 -7.15
C ARG A 184 3.45 -22.50 -7.78
N LEU A 185 4.37 -21.97 -6.98
CA LEU A 185 5.50 -21.19 -7.47
C LEU A 185 6.48 -22.04 -8.29
N ASN A 186 6.71 -23.31 -7.92
CA ASN A 186 7.55 -24.24 -8.68
C ASN A 186 6.85 -24.64 -10.00
N GLU A 187 5.55 -24.92 -9.98
CA GLU A 187 4.76 -25.17 -11.19
C GLU A 187 4.87 -24.01 -12.17
N TYR A 188 4.71 -22.76 -11.69
CA TYR A 188 4.88 -21.56 -12.50
C TYR A 188 6.29 -21.41 -13.08
N ARG A 189 7.34 -21.72 -12.31
CA ARG A 189 8.74 -21.65 -12.78
C ARG A 189 9.09 -22.70 -13.83
N ASN A 190 8.48 -23.87 -13.75
CA ASN A 190 8.70 -24.97 -14.68
C ASN A 190 7.92 -24.81 -16.00
N GLN A 191 6.97 -23.87 -16.09
CA GLN A 191 6.24 -23.54 -17.33
C GLN A 191 6.98 -22.51 -18.19
N LYS A 192 8.11 -21.97 -17.72
CA LYS A 192 9.00 -21.04 -18.43
C LYS A 192 10.15 -21.77 -19.08
#